data_52485a9162a937d07d0907f8459bcfc6
#
_entry.id   52485a9162a937d07d0907f8459bcfc6
#
_cell.length_a   1.000
_cell.length_b   1.000
_cell.length_c   1.000
_cell.angle_alpha   90.00
_cell.angle_beta   90.00
_cell.angle_gamma   90.00
#
_symmetry.space_group_name_H-M   'P 1'
#
loop_
_entity.id
_entity.type
_entity.pdbx_description
1 polymer ?
#
loop_
_entity_poly.entity_id
_entity_poly.type
_entity_poly.pdbx_seq_one_letter_code
_entity_poly.pdbx_strand_id
1 'polypeptide(L)'
;IDICLSVSSGCDEILTKSFNTVALPADQWPRYSFYPELICSFITPNAPQVNALLSKTIEVLKDFAPHVTMNGYSSPREDVLKQITAIYRAITAWNINYALPPASFANSGQRIRLVDNIAQYHIGTCLDTTLLFASVMEQAGLNPVVIFEKEHAYVGCHLVKRSFQTM
;
A
#
# COMPACT_ATOMS: atom_id res chain seq x y z
N ILE A 1 -16.38 16.02 13.89
CA ILE A 1 -17.26 15.80 12.72
C ILE A 1 -18.51 15.06 13.20
N ASP A 2 -19.66 15.57 12.82
CA ASP A 2 -20.92 14.86 12.98
C ASP A 2 -21.21 14.07 11.70
N ILE A 3 -21.37 12.76 11.85
CA ILE A 3 -21.74 11.86 10.77
C ILE A 3 -23.19 11.45 11.00
N CYS A 4 -24.05 11.69 10.02
CA CYS A 4 -25.44 11.25 10.03
C CYS A 4 -25.61 10.14 8.99
N LEU A 5 -26.07 8.96 9.44
CA LEU A 5 -26.44 7.85 8.59
C LEU A 5 -27.97 7.77 8.55
N SER A 6 -28.53 7.83 7.35
CA SER A 6 -29.96 7.67 7.12
C SER A 6 -30.21 6.47 6.22
N VAL A 7 -31.21 5.69 6.55
CA VAL A 7 -31.73 4.60 5.73
C VAL A 7 -33.15 4.99 5.34
N SER A 8 -33.44 5.01 4.03
CA SER A 8 -34.75 5.33 3.50
C SER A 8 -35.26 4.24 2.57
N SER A 9 -36.58 4.08 2.49
CA SER A 9 -37.27 3.24 1.51
C SER A 9 -38.31 4.07 0.77
N GLY A 10 -38.05 4.34 -0.49
CA GLY A 10 -38.86 5.31 -1.25
C GLY A 10 -38.67 6.72 -0.67
N CYS A 11 -39.78 7.36 -0.29
CA CYS A 11 -39.80 8.69 0.31
C CYS A 11 -39.76 8.67 1.86
N ASP A 12 -39.82 7.49 2.47
CA ASP A 12 -39.91 7.34 3.90
C ASP A 12 -38.50 7.10 4.51
N GLU A 13 -38.14 7.91 5.50
CA GLU A 13 -36.95 7.71 6.29
C GLU A 13 -37.22 6.66 7.39
N ILE A 14 -36.52 5.53 7.31
CA ILE A 14 -36.72 4.39 8.21
C ILE A 14 -35.89 4.55 9.49
N LEU A 15 -34.65 5.01 9.34
CA LEU A 15 -33.70 5.15 10.45
C LEU A 15 -32.71 6.27 10.18
N THR A 16 -32.53 7.12 11.16
CA THR A 16 -31.43 8.08 11.19
C THR A 16 -30.62 7.89 12.46
N LYS A 17 -29.31 7.80 12.34
CA LYS A 17 -28.39 7.72 13.45
C LYS A 17 -27.25 8.70 13.27
N SER A 18 -27.03 9.55 14.27
CA SER A 18 -25.93 10.52 14.28
C SER A 18 -24.83 10.06 15.22
N PHE A 19 -23.58 10.26 14.77
CA PHE A 19 -22.39 9.97 15.55
C PHE A 19 -21.49 11.19 15.55
N ASN A 20 -20.91 11.49 16.71
CA ASN A 20 -19.81 12.43 16.78
C ASN A 20 -18.48 11.67 16.72
N THR A 21 -17.60 12.04 15.81
CA THR A 21 -16.28 11.41 15.65
C THR A 21 -15.21 12.42 15.30
N VAL A 22 -13.96 12.04 15.52
CA VAL A 22 -12.80 12.84 15.13
C VAL A 22 -12.30 12.34 13.78
N ALA A 23 -12.24 13.23 12.79
CA ALA A 23 -11.58 12.91 11.53
C ALA A 23 -10.08 13.05 11.68
N LEU A 24 -9.36 12.04 11.28
CA LEU A 24 -7.90 12.10 11.13
C LEU A 24 -7.54 12.62 9.73
N PRO A 25 -6.38 13.29 9.57
CA PRO A 25 -5.84 13.57 8.25
C PRO A 25 -5.75 12.28 7.41
N ALA A 26 -5.92 12.40 6.10
CA ALA A 26 -5.92 11.25 5.18
C ALA A 26 -4.59 10.48 5.16
N ASP A 27 -3.51 11.11 5.60
CA ASP A 27 -2.17 10.54 5.72
C ASP A 27 -1.80 10.13 7.15
N GLN A 28 -2.75 10.14 8.09
CA GLN A 28 -2.51 9.79 9.48
C GLN A 28 -2.90 8.34 9.75
N TRP A 29 -1.90 7.46 9.95
CA TRP A 29 -2.13 6.12 10.49
C TRP A 29 -2.17 6.18 12.01
N PRO A 30 -3.27 5.74 12.65
CA PRO A 30 -3.43 5.86 14.10
C PRO A 30 -2.52 4.93 14.93
N ARG A 31 -1.78 4.02 14.31
CA ARG A 31 -0.81 3.08 14.93
C ARG A 31 -1.32 2.41 16.21
N TYR A 32 -2.61 2.04 16.29
CA TYR A 32 -3.09 1.44 17.52
C TYR A 32 -3.24 -0.04 17.48
N SER A 33 -2.99 -0.59 18.67
CA SER A 33 -3.10 -1.98 19.06
C SER A 33 -4.45 -2.64 18.74
N PHE A 34 -5.48 -1.86 18.45
CA PHE A 34 -6.81 -2.40 18.17
C PHE A 34 -7.07 -2.72 16.70
N TYR A 35 -6.44 -2.00 15.76
CA TYR A 35 -6.68 -2.17 14.31
C TYR A 35 -5.42 -1.90 13.49
N PRO A 36 -4.34 -2.72 13.66
CA PRO A 36 -3.11 -2.54 12.90
C PRO A 36 -3.33 -2.68 11.39
N GLU A 37 -4.33 -3.44 11.00
CA GLU A 37 -4.75 -3.67 9.62
C GLU A 37 -5.21 -2.40 8.89
N LEU A 38 -5.55 -1.33 9.59
CA LEU A 38 -5.85 -0.03 8.97
C LEU A 38 -4.68 0.52 8.16
N ILE A 39 -3.45 0.02 8.38
CA ILE A 39 -2.30 0.36 7.54
C ILE A 39 -2.54 -0.01 6.07
N CYS A 40 -3.34 -1.04 5.79
CA CYS A 40 -3.65 -1.47 4.43
C CYS A 40 -4.41 -0.40 3.63
N SER A 41 -5.08 0.56 4.30
CA SER A 41 -5.75 1.68 3.61
C SER A 41 -4.78 2.64 2.91
N PHE A 42 -3.49 2.57 3.25
CA PHE A 42 -2.43 3.35 2.61
C PHE A 42 -1.75 2.62 1.45
N ILE A 43 -2.15 1.37 1.17
CA ILE A 43 -1.76 0.66 -0.04
C ILE A 43 -2.67 1.15 -1.17
N THR A 44 -2.09 1.84 -2.15
CA THR A 44 -2.83 2.55 -3.20
C THR A 44 -2.43 2.04 -4.59
N PRO A 45 -2.84 0.81 -4.96
CA PRO A 45 -2.39 0.16 -6.20
C PRO A 45 -2.79 0.94 -7.46
N ASN A 46 -3.90 1.67 -7.41
CA ASN A 46 -4.43 2.42 -8.55
C ASN A 46 -3.86 3.85 -8.68
N ALA A 47 -2.92 4.26 -7.82
CA ALA A 47 -2.31 5.58 -7.92
C ALA A 47 -1.56 5.75 -9.26
N PRO A 48 -1.63 6.93 -9.92
CA PRO A 48 -0.95 7.17 -11.20
C PRO A 48 0.56 6.86 -11.16
N GLN A 49 1.22 7.18 -10.05
CA GLN A 49 2.65 6.94 -9.84
C GLN A 49 2.97 5.44 -9.73
N VAL A 50 2.05 4.64 -9.16
CA VAL A 50 2.17 3.18 -9.11
C VAL A 50 2.06 2.58 -10.51
N ASN A 51 1.12 3.07 -11.33
CA ASN A 51 0.99 2.66 -12.72
C ASN A 51 2.25 2.98 -13.55
N ALA A 52 2.80 4.18 -13.38
CA ALA A 52 4.06 4.58 -14.03
C ALA A 52 5.22 3.68 -13.60
N LEU A 53 5.31 3.36 -12.31
CA LEU A 53 6.34 2.49 -11.75
C LEU A 53 6.17 1.04 -12.23
N LEU A 54 4.94 0.54 -12.33
CA LEU A 54 4.67 -0.78 -12.90
C LEU A 54 5.08 -0.86 -14.38
N SER A 55 4.82 0.18 -15.16
CA SER A 55 5.30 0.26 -16.55
C SER A 55 6.83 0.15 -16.62
N LYS A 56 7.53 0.88 -15.75
CA LYS A 56 9.00 0.78 -15.65
C LYS A 56 9.46 -0.61 -15.18
N THR A 57 8.72 -1.22 -14.27
CA THR A 57 8.99 -2.59 -13.81
C THR A 57 8.92 -3.60 -14.95
N ILE A 58 7.96 -3.45 -15.87
CA ILE A 58 7.83 -4.31 -17.04
C ILE A 58 9.05 -4.17 -17.97
N GLU A 59 9.56 -2.95 -18.17
CA GLU A 59 10.79 -2.73 -18.94
C GLU A 59 11.97 -3.45 -18.28
N VAL A 60 12.18 -3.23 -16.97
CA VAL A 60 13.24 -3.89 -16.21
C VAL A 60 13.12 -5.41 -16.26
N LEU A 61 11.90 -5.94 -16.19
CA LEU A 61 11.67 -7.39 -16.29
C LEU A 61 12.10 -7.95 -17.65
N LYS A 62 11.77 -7.25 -18.72
CA LYS A 62 12.16 -7.65 -20.09
C LYS A 62 13.67 -7.67 -20.29
N ASP A 63 14.42 -6.78 -19.62
CA ASP A 63 15.87 -6.68 -19.75
C ASP A 63 16.60 -7.91 -19.22
N PHE A 64 16.16 -8.49 -18.09
CA PHE A 64 16.85 -9.63 -17.50
C PHE A 64 16.08 -10.96 -17.55
N ALA A 65 14.80 -10.94 -17.87
CA ALA A 65 13.95 -12.12 -17.96
C ALA A 65 12.92 -11.96 -19.12
N PRO A 66 13.37 -11.88 -20.40
CA PRO A 66 12.53 -11.52 -21.54
C PRO A 66 11.36 -12.48 -21.81
N HIS A 67 11.43 -13.69 -21.26
CA HIS A 67 10.38 -14.71 -21.41
C HIS A 67 9.32 -14.65 -20.30
N VAL A 68 9.52 -13.79 -19.28
CA VAL A 68 8.60 -13.64 -18.15
C VAL A 68 7.70 -12.43 -18.38
N THR A 69 6.43 -12.61 -18.11
CA THR A 69 5.44 -11.53 -18.17
C THR A 69 5.01 -11.12 -16.77
N MET A 70 4.58 -9.86 -16.61
CA MET A 70 4.03 -9.33 -15.37
C MET A 70 2.55 -9.74 -15.25
N ASN A 71 2.29 -10.98 -14.89
CA ASN A 71 0.95 -11.59 -14.85
C ASN A 71 0.64 -12.24 -13.49
N GLY A 72 1.35 -11.79 -12.44
CA GLY A 72 1.15 -12.27 -11.08
C GLY A 72 1.27 -13.78 -10.96
N TYR A 73 0.34 -14.40 -10.27
CA TYR A 73 0.32 -15.84 -10.01
C TYR A 73 -0.18 -16.72 -11.18
N SER A 74 -0.42 -16.16 -12.33
CA SER A 74 -0.58 -16.95 -13.55
C SER A 74 0.75 -17.55 -14.04
N SER A 75 1.86 -17.08 -13.48
CA SER A 75 3.21 -17.60 -13.71
C SER A 75 3.63 -18.64 -12.68
N PRO A 76 4.59 -19.51 -13.03
CA PRO A 76 5.26 -20.37 -12.06
C PRO A 76 5.96 -19.58 -10.95
N ARG A 77 6.22 -20.23 -9.82
CA ARG A 77 6.87 -19.63 -8.64
C ARG A 77 8.17 -18.89 -8.95
N GLU A 78 9.01 -19.46 -9.80
CA GLU A 78 10.30 -18.90 -10.20
C GLU A 78 10.12 -17.58 -10.96
N ASP A 79 9.07 -17.48 -11.76
CA ASP A 79 8.76 -16.27 -12.51
C ASP A 79 8.10 -15.21 -11.63
N VAL A 80 7.31 -15.60 -10.63
CA VAL A 80 6.83 -14.70 -9.59
C VAL A 80 8.01 -14.03 -8.86
N LEU A 81 9.06 -14.79 -8.54
CA LEU A 81 10.27 -14.23 -7.92
C LEU A 81 10.97 -13.22 -8.84
N LYS A 82 11.01 -13.47 -10.16
CA LYS A 82 11.57 -12.52 -11.14
C LYS A 82 10.73 -11.26 -11.23
N GLN A 83 9.40 -11.37 -11.20
CA GLN A 83 8.49 -10.20 -11.13
C GLN A 83 8.77 -9.35 -9.90
N ILE A 84 8.89 -9.97 -8.71
CA ILE A 84 9.24 -9.26 -7.46
C ILE A 84 10.62 -8.60 -7.58
N THR A 85 11.60 -9.29 -8.18
CA THR A 85 12.95 -8.76 -8.41
C THR A 85 12.91 -7.52 -9.32
N ALA A 86 12.07 -7.54 -10.37
CA ALA A 86 11.89 -6.39 -11.25
C ALA A 86 11.27 -5.19 -10.51
N ILE A 87 10.26 -5.44 -9.68
CA ILE A 87 9.65 -4.41 -8.82
C ILE A 87 10.72 -3.78 -7.91
N TYR A 88 11.52 -4.61 -7.24
CA TYR A 88 12.61 -4.12 -6.38
C TYR A 88 13.58 -3.22 -7.16
N ARG A 89 14.06 -3.66 -8.33
CA ARG A 89 14.98 -2.88 -9.17
C ARG A 89 14.38 -1.57 -9.65
N ALA A 90 13.11 -1.57 -10.04
CA ALA A 90 12.42 -0.36 -10.49
C ALA A 90 12.25 0.67 -9.35
N ILE A 91 11.90 0.23 -8.15
CA ILE A 91 11.74 1.11 -6.98
C ILE A 91 13.10 1.64 -6.52
N THR A 92 14.14 0.80 -6.48
CA THR A 92 15.48 1.23 -6.06
C THR A 92 16.07 2.28 -7.01
N ALA A 93 15.69 2.28 -8.29
CA ALA A 93 16.10 3.30 -9.25
C ALA A 93 15.53 4.71 -8.94
N TRP A 94 14.52 4.82 -8.07
CA TRP A 94 14.03 6.11 -7.59
C TRP A 94 14.97 6.77 -6.60
N ASN A 95 15.98 6.06 -6.07
CA ASN A 95 16.96 6.59 -5.11
C ASN A 95 16.29 7.30 -3.92
N ILE A 96 15.31 6.62 -3.32
CA ILE A 96 14.57 7.16 -2.18
C ILE A 96 15.50 7.26 -0.97
N ASN A 97 15.67 8.48 -0.47
CA ASN A 97 16.47 8.76 0.71
C ASN A 97 15.63 8.59 1.98
N TYR A 98 16.25 8.06 3.03
CA TYR A 98 15.58 7.95 4.31
C TYR A 98 15.35 9.33 4.92
N ALA A 99 14.13 9.57 5.38
CA ALA A 99 13.77 10.75 6.14
C ALA A 99 12.79 10.38 7.25
N LEU A 100 12.89 11.07 8.38
CA LEU A 100 11.94 10.89 9.49
C LEU A 100 10.49 11.10 9.03
N PRO A 101 9.50 10.48 9.71
CA PRO A 101 8.09 10.72 9.41
C PRO A 101 7.77 12.21 9.43
N PRO A 102 6.79 12.68 8.64
CA PRO A 102 6.27 14.03 8.78
C PRO A 102 5.79 14.30 10.22
N ALA A 103 5.93 15.53 10.68
CA ALA A 103 5.46 15.91 12.00
C ALA A 103 3.95 15.60 12.14
N SER A 104 3.58 15.00 13.26
CA SER A 104 2.19 14.72 13.61
C SER A 104 1.84 15.47 14.88
N PHE A 105 0.69 16.14 14.86
CA PHE A 105 0.12 16.77 16.04
C PHE A 105 -0.81 15.83 16.83
N ALA A 106 -1.01 14.61 16.34
CA ALA A 106 -1.73 13.58 17.06
C ALA A 106 -0.85 12.99 18.16
N ASN A 107 -1.43 12.76 19.34
CA ASN A 107 -0.74 12.17 20.50
C ASN A 107 -0.24 10.73 20.20
N SER A 108 -0.61 10.20 19.08
CA SER A 108 -0.36 8.81 18.72
C SER A 108 -0.47 8.60 17.22
N GLY A 109 0.22 7.58 16.73
CA GLY A 109 0.24 7.25 15.33
C GLY A 109 1.41 7.88 14.59
N GLN A 110 1.38 7.72 13.29
CA GLN A 110 2.43 8.18 12.38
C GLN A 110 1.80 8.75 11.12
N ARG A 111 2.34 9.85 10.63
CA ARG A 111 2.02 10.33 9.29
C ARG A 111 2.75 9.50 8.24
N ILE A 112 2.03 9.16 7.20
CA ILE A 112 2.51 8.36 6.06
C ILE A 112 2.76 9.29 4.88
N ARG A 113 3.91 9.16 4.22
CA ARG A 113 4.09 9.78 2.91
C ARG A 113 3.41 8.92 1.86
N LEU A 114 2.37 9.48 1.24
CA LEU A 114 1.68 8.82 0.15
C LEU A 114 2.59 8.73 -1.08
N VAL A 115 2.27 7.83 -2.00
CA VAL A 115 3.11 7.49 -3.16
C VAL A 115 3.47 8.70 -4.03
N ASP A 116 2.56 9.65 -4.19
CA ASP A 116 2.80 10.90 -4.93
C ASP A 116 3.90 11.75 -4.29
N ASN A 117 3.91 11.88 -2.97
CA ASN A 117 4.94 12.59 -2.23
C ASN A 117 6.30 11.88 -2.32
N ILE A 118 6.32 10.54 -2.24
CA ILE A 118 7.55 9.78 -2.41
C ILE A 118 8.11 9.95 -3.83
N ALA A 119 7.25 9.88 -4.84
CA ALA A 119 7.64 10.07 -6.23
C ALA A 119 8.15 11.48 -6.53
N GLN A 120 7.58 12.50 -5.88
CA GLN A 120 7.97 13.90 -6.10
C GLN A 120 9.26 14.27 -5.39
N TYR A 121 9.44 13.82 -4.16
CA TYR A 121 10.53 14.28 -3.29
C TYR A 121 11.65 13.27 -3.08
N HIS A 122 11.47 12.03 -3.49
CA HIS A 122 12.43 10.93 -3.31
C HIS A 122 12.90 10.76 -1.85
N ILE A 123 11.97 10.91 -0.92
CA ILE A 123 12.19 10.67 0.52
C ILE A 123 11.11 9.77 1.08
N GLY A 124 11.48 8.94 2.06
CA GLY A 124 10.54 8.04 2.74
C GLY A 124 11.12 7.42 3.99
N THR A 125 10.25 6.94 4.88
CA THR A 125 10.60 6.05 5.98
C THR A 125 10.64 4.60 5.48
N CYS A 126 11.05 3.67 6.36
CA CYS A 126 10.89 2.23 6.08
C CYS A 126 9.41 1.87 5.84
N LEU A 127 8.46 2.48 6.56
CA LEU A 127 7.04 2.24 6.40
C LEU A 127 6.51 2.80 5.08
N ASP A 128 6.87 4.04 4.72
CA ASP A 128 6.46 4.66 3.46
C ASP A 128 6.91 3.81 2.26
N THR A 129 8.17 3.36 2.27
CA THR A 129 8.70 2.50 1.20
C THR A 129 8.06 1.10 1.20
N THR A 130 7.76 0.54 2.36
CA THR A 130 7.03 -0.73 2.48
C THR A 130 5.65 -0.64 1.80
N LEU A 131 4.91 0.44 2.04
CA LEU A 131 3.59 0.67 1.45
C LEU A 131 3.67 0.93 -0.06
N LEU A 132 4.72 1.62 -0.53
CA LEU A 132 5.00 1.77 -1.95
C LEU A 132 5.23 0.40 -2.62
N PHE A 133 6.09 -0.44 -2.06
CA PHE A 133 6.32 -1.79 -2.57
C PHE A 133 5.03 -2.62 -2.59
N ALA A 134 4.25 -2.59 -1.49
CA ALA A 134 2.99 -3.29 -1.41
C ALA A 134 2.01 -2.82 -2.49
N SER A 135 1.94 -1.50 -2.74
CA SER A 135 1.08 -0.93 -3.78
C SER A 135 1.44 -1.42 -5.18
N VAL A 136 2.73 -1.47 -5.51
CA VAL A 136 3.18 -1.98 -6.82
C VAL A 136 2.97 -3.49 -6.95
N MET A 137 3.22 -4.25 -5.89
CA MET A 137 2.97 -5.70 -5.88
C MET A 137 1.50 -6.02 -6.07
N GLU A 138 0.60 -5.32 -5.37
CA GLU A 138 -0.84 -5.50 -5.50
C GLU A 138 -1.33 -5.13 -6.91
N GLN A 139 -0.83 -4.04 -7.49
CA GLN A 139 -1.13 -3.66 -8.88
C GLN A 139 -0.62 -4.70 -9.89
N ALA A 140 0.48 -5.38 -9.56
CA ALA A 140 1.01 -6.50 -10.37
C ALA A 140 0.24 -7.82 -10.19
N GLY A 141 -0.82 -7.85 -9.39
CA GLY A 141 -1.61 -9.05 -9.09
C GLY A 141 -0.94 -10.01 -8.12
N LEU A 142 -0.02 -9.50 -7.28
CA LEU A 142 0.64 -10.25 -6.22
C LEU A 142 0.01 -9.94 -4.86
N ASN A 143 0.20 -10.81 -3.89
CA ASN A 143 -0.32 -10.65 -2.52
C ASN A 143 0.82 -10.23 -1.58
N PRO A 144 1.05 -8.92 -1.38
CA PRO A 144 2.03 -8.43 -0.44
C PRO A 144 1.59 -8.68 1.01
N VAL A 145 2.57 -8.73 1.89
CA VAL A 145 2.39 -8.81 3.34
C VAL A 145 3.22 -7.70 3.97
N VAL A 146 2.58 -6.83 4.74
CA VAL A 146 3.29 -5.82 5.54
C VAL A 146 3.71 -6.45 6.85
N ILE A 147 5.00 -6.39 7.14
CA ILE A 147 5.61 -7.00 8.32
C ILE A 147 6.17 -5.90 9.20
N PHE A 148 5.80 -5.94 10.48
CA PHE A 148 6.32 -5.03 11.50
C PHE A 148 7.25 -5.78 12.45
N GLU A 149 8.43 -5.24 12.67
CA GLU A 149 9.39 -5.75 13.63
C GLU A 149 10.00 -4.59 14.43
N LYS A 150 9.69 -4.52 15.72
CA LYS A 150 10.13 -3.43 16.61
C LYS A 150 9.87 -2.04 15.99
N GLU A 151 10.91 -1.37 15.51
CA GLU A 151 10.86 -0.02 14.94
C GLU A 151 10.94 -0.03 13.41
N HIS A 152 10.88 -1.21 12.78
CA HIS A 152 11.00 -1.38 11.34
C HIS A 152 9.72 -1.94 10.72
N ALA A 153 9.49 -1.54 9.47
CA ALA A 153 8.51 -2.16 8.58
C ALA A 153 9.19 -2.60 7.29
N TYR A 154 8.77 -3.75 6.77
CA TYR A 154 9.20 -4.25 5.47
C TYR A 154 8.09 -5.05 4.80
N VAL A 155 8.22 -5.24 3.49
CA VAL A 155 7.23 -5.99 2.71
C VAL A 155 7.71 -7.40 2.46
N GLY A 156 6.83 -8.38 2.65
CA GLY A 156 6.95 -9.73 2.13
C GLY A 156 6.01 -9.94 0.95
N CYS A 157 6.16 -11.04 0.25
CA CYS A 157 5.23 -11.46 -0.79
C CYS A 157 5.14 -12.98 -0.85
N HIS A 158 3.92 -13.51 -0.98
CA HIS A 158 3.75 -14.92 -1.25
C HIS A 158 4.23 -15.25 -2.67
N LEU A 159 5.00 -16.33 -2.82
CA LEU A 159 5.46 -16.80 -4.14
C LEU A 159 4.44 -17.70 -4.86
N VAL A 160 3.36 -18.04 -4.19
CA VAL A 160 2.22 -18.78 -4.72
C VAL A 160 0.93 -18.10 -4.30
N LYS A 161 -0.10 -18.19 -5.13
CA LYS A 161 -1.40 -17.59 -4.79
C LYS A 161 -1.93 -18.19 -3.48
N ARG A 162 -2.21 -17.34 -2.52
CA ARG A 162 -2.91 -17.69 -1.29
C ARG A 162 -4.19 -16.85 -1.18
N SER A 163 -5.31 -17.49 -0.94
CA SER A 163 -6.52 -16.83 -0.46
C SER A 163 -6.53 -16.94 1.06
N PHE A 164 -6.69 -15.81 1.75
CA PHE A 164 -7.05 -15.86 3.15
C PHE A 164 -8.48 -16.37 3.22
N GLN A 165 -8.69 -17.48 3.90
CA GLN A 165 -10.06 -17.90 4.23
C GLN A 165 -10.64 -16.82 5.13
N THR A 166 -11.76 -16.26 4.75
CA THR A 166 -12.57 -15.43 5.64
C THR A 166 -12.93 -16.31 6.84
N MET A 167 -12.43 -15.90 8.03
CA MET A 167 -12.89 -16.47 9.28
C MET A 167 -14.35 -16.12 9.51
#